data_00893375f34f79f775f4839e2411e46c
#
_entry.id   00893375f34f79f775f4839e2411e46c
#
_cell.length_a   1.000
_cell.length_b   1.000
_cell.length_c   1.000
_cell.angle_alpha   90.00
_cell.angle_beta   90.00
_cell.angle_gamma   90.00
#
_symmetry.space_group_name_H-M   'P 1'
#
loop_
_entity.id
_entity.type
_entity.pdbx_description
1 polymer ?
#
loop_
_entity_poly.entity_id
_entity_poly.type
_entity_poly.pdbx_seq_one_letter_code
_entity_poly.pdbx_strand_id
1 'polypeptide(L)'
;MGDPAYVQQFKRSVLDRMVNDLLIEQRANDLGLRISDEQIRATILSMPEFQRDGKFDNEQYNALLRRAGLTPDMFAESMRTDMLRQQFLSAIQGSDFALANELTALTKLEQQQREIRTLSLDLATFTQNAQVTDEEAKAFYEKNPQLYTRPEQVVVSYVELSGDKLKETLSVSDADVKAYYDENPAKFGSAEQRQVSHILVEGKSDESKAKAEAILAKLNDGADFAELAKTDSDDTFSGKEGGKLDWFERGVMDPAFEEAAFALNKGQISGVVESDFGYHIIKLDDIKPSKVKPFADVRDDIIAELREQRAATAFYDKQTELAEKAFEVPGTLQDAAEAIGETVHTTDFISEADAPELLRTPAVMDALSSSIVRDDGENSDVIEVGPEHVVVVRVDDSRPEVVLPFDEVSAQVKQQLAMQKGEAAAQAKADEIIAELRKGNTDILTAEGLSFSAPETIARIGSDRMIAQEAFSMAKPDADKVVYGVTRDAAGNVMIIALDKVIDANVTDVAPNSQLAMQLAQMYAQQDVMATLQVLRDTAEVSYPAEEDEAAN
;
A
#
# COMPACT_ATOMS: atom_id res chain seq x y z
N MET A 1 3.71 -2.82 -22.29
CA MET A 1 4.80 -1.82 -22.34
C MET A 1 4.17 -0.47 -22.02
N GLY A 2 4.71 0.30 -21.09
CA GLY A 2 4.07 1.55 -20.63
C GLY A 2 3.97 2.59 -21.74
N ASP A 3 2.94 3.43 -21.66
CA ASP A 3 2.72 4.58 -22.56
C ASP A 3 4.03 5.35 -22.75
N PRO A 4 4.51 5.57 -23.99
CA PRO A 4 5.74 6.32 -24.29
C PRO A 4 5.73 7.72 -23.68
N ALA A 5 4.57 8.39 -23.63
CA ALA A 5 4.43 9.71 -23.02
C ALA A 5 4.66 9.66 -21.50
N TYR A 6 4.16 8.62 -20.83
CA TYR A 6 4.41 8.40 -19.40
C TYR A 6 5.90 8.15 -19.10
N VAL A 7 6.56 7.32 -19.92
CA VAL A 7 8.00 7.02 -19.77
C VAL A 7 8.84 8.29 -19.95
N GLN A 8 8.51 9.12 -20.93
CA GLN A 8 9.17 10.41 -21.17
C GLN A 8 8.96 11.39 -20.01
N GLN A 9 7.73 11.52 -19.53
CA GLN A 9 7.42 12.37 -18.37
C GLN A 9 8.15 11.87 -17.11
N PHE A 10 8.22 10.57 -16.91
CA PHE A 10 8.98 9.98 -15.79
C PHE A 10 10.48 10.27 -15.89
N LYS A 11 11.09 10.01 -17.06
CA LYS A 11 12.51 10.35 -17.31
C LYS A 11 12.79 11.83 -17.00
N ARG A 12 11.93 12.74 -17.47
CA ARG A 12 12.07 14.17 -17.23
C ARG A 12 11.97 14.52 -15.74
N SER A 13 11.02 13.91 -15.01
CA SER A 13 10.88 14.15 -13.57
C SER A 13 12.09 13.67 -12.75
N VAL A 14 12.74 12.58 -13.18
CA VAL A 14 13.98 12.09 -12.58
C VAL A 14 15.14 13.05 -12.84
N LEU A 15 15.31 13.52 -14.08
CA LEU A 15 16.34 14.49 -14.45
C LEU A 15 16.15 15.81 -13.68
N ASP A 16 14.92 16.30 -13.58
CA ASP A 16 14.61 17.52 -12.83
C ASP A 16 14.96 17.39 -11.34
N ARG A 17 14.74 16.21 -10.76
CA ARG A 17 15.17 15.93 -9.37
C ARG A 17 16.68 15.95 -9.25
N MET A 18 17.38 15.27 -10.16
CA MET A 18 18.86 15.26 -10.15
C MET A 18 19.46 16.66 -10.30
N VAL A 19 18.87 17.50 -11.16
CA VAL A 19 19.27 18.91 -11.29
C VAL A 19 19.06 19.66 -9.98
N ASN A 20 17.89 19.51 -9.33
CA ASN A 20 17.62 20.16 -8.06
C ASN A 20 18.64 19.72 -6.98
N ASP A 21 18.91 18.42 -6.89
CA ASP A 21 19.87 17.87 -5.93
C ASP A 21 21.28 18.45 -6.13
N LEU A 22 21.70 18.55 -7.39
CA LEU A 22 23.01 19.13 -7.73
C LEU A 22 23.09 20.63 -7.42
N LEU A 23 22.01 21.38 -7.71
CA LEU A 23 21.95 22.81 -7.41
C LEU A 23 22.00 23.08 -5.90
N ILE A 24 21.30 22.27 -5.11
CA ILE A 24 21.35 22.34 -3.64
C ILE A 24 22.77 22.06 -3.15
N GLU A 25 23.41 21.01 -3.65
CA GLU A 25 24.77 20.63 -3.29
C GLU A 25 25.78 21.73 -3.62
N GLN A 26 25.73 22.27 -4.83
CA GLN A 26 26.58 23.38 -5.25
C GLN A 26 26.39 24.60 -4.33
N ARG A 27 25.12 24.96 -4.05
CA ARG A 27 24.81 26.10 -3.20
C ARG A 27 25.29 25.89 -1.76
N ALA A 28 25.11 24.68 -1.23
CA ALA A 28 25.59 24.32 0.12
C ALA A 28 27.13 24.45 0.20
N ASN A 29 27.83 23.98 -0.84
CA ASN A 29 29.28 24.10 -0.94
C ASN A 29 29.76 25.56 -1.05
N ASP A 30 29.09 26.40 -1.86
CA ASP A 30 29.38 27.83 -2.02
C ASP A 30 29.20 28.60 -0.70
N LEU A 31 28.21 28.21 0.11
CA LEU A 31 27.98 28.76 1.44
C LEU A 31 28.99 28.27 2.48
N GLY A 32 29.88 27.34 2.11
CA GLY A 32 30.89 26.80 3.00
C GLY A 32 30.37 25.76 3.98
N LEU A 33 29.18 25.19 3.76
CA LEU A 33 28.70 24.07 4.59
C LEU A 33 29.62 22.85 4.45
N ARG A 34 29.84 22.14 5.53
CA ARG A 34 30.72 20.96 5.56
C ARG A 34 30.17 19.93 6.54
N ILE A 35 30.28 18.66 6.17
CA ILE A 35 29.97 17.51 7.03
C ILE A 35 31.28 16.84 7.40
N SER A 36 31.55 16.70 8.69
CA SER A 36 32.76 16.05 9.16
C SER A 36 32.68 14.52 9.09
N ASP A 37 33.86 13.86 9.00
CA ASP A 37 33.92 12.38 9.02
C ASP A 37 33.32 11.80 10.30
N GLU A 38 33.45 12.53 11.41
CA GLU A 38 32.89 12.13 12.71
C GLU A 38 31.35 12.11 12.67
N GLN A 39 30.72 13.11 12.03
CA GLN A 39 29.27 13.16 11.83
C GLN A 39 28.78 12.00 10.95
N ILE A 40 29.48 11.73 9.84
CA ILE A 40 29.15 10.62 8.94
C ILE A 40 29.24 9.29 9.71
N ARG A 41 30.33 9.09 10.42
CA ARG A 41 30.56 7.89 11.23
C ARG A 41 29.47 7.71 12.28
N ALA A 42 29.09 8.77 13.00
CA ALA A 42 28.05 8.72 14.00
C ALA A 42 26.71 8.34 13.39
N THR A 43 26.38 8.91 12.23
CA THR A 43 25.15 8.60 11.48
C THR A 43 25.13 7.14 11.05
N ILE A 44 26.19 6.63 10.43
CA ILE A 44 26.27 5.23 9.99
C ILE A 44 26.14 4.27 11.18
N LEU A 45 26.79 4.55 12.30
CA LEU A 45 26.71 3.72 13.50
C LEU A 45 25.30 3.71 14.13
N SER A 46 24.51 4.76 13.91
CA SER A 46 23.14 4.87 14.43
C SER A 46 22.07 4.22 13.54
N MET A 47 22.41 3.82 12.32
CA MET A 47 21.47 3.22 11.37
C MET A 47 21.06 1.82 11.81
N PRO A 48 19.75 1.56 12.03
CA PRO A 48 19.27 0.25 12.47
C PRO A 48 19.62 -0.90 11.53
N GLU A 49 19.72 -0.63 10.22
CA GLU A 49 20.06 -1.61 9.18
C GLU A 49 21.45 -2.22 9.36
N PHE A 50 22.34 -1.49 10.03
CA PHE A 50 23.71 -1.92 10.30
C PHE A 50 23.92 -2.38 11.75
N GLN A 51 22.80 -2.58 12.49
CA GLN A 51 22.86 -2.99 13.88
C GLN A 51 22.33 -4.42 14.06
N ARG A 52 22.97 -5.14 15.00
CA ARG A 52 22.48 -6.39 15.55
C ARG A 52 22.40 -6.23 17.07
N ASP A 53 21.25 -6.53 17.64
CA ASP A 53 20.98 -6.36 19.09
C ASP A 53 21.25 -4.92 19.61
N GLY A 54 20.93 -3.92 18.77
CA GLY A 54 21.12 -2.50 19.11
C GLY A 54 22.58 -2.02 19.08
N LYS A 55 23.51 -2.80 18.53
CA LYS A 55 24.92 -2.43 18.35
C LYS A 55 25.31 -2.55 16.88
N PHE A 56 26.17 -1.65 16.43
CA PHE A 56 26.71 -1.69 15.08
C PHE A 56 27.48 -3.00 14.82
N ASP A 57 27.08 -3.67 13.72
CA ASP A 57 27.69 -4.90 13.24
C ASP A 57 28.47 -4.64 11.94
N ASN A 58 29.81 -4.71 12.03
CA ASN A 58 30.68 -4.42 10.91
C ASN A 58 30.57 -5.47 9.78
N GLU A 59 30.27 -6.71 10.11
CA GLU A 59 30.09 -7.76 9.09
C GLU A 59 28.80 -7.54 8.31
N GLN A 60 27.68 -7.24 9.01
CA GLN A 60 26.40 -6.90 8.40
C GLN A 60 26.51 -5.65 7.52
N TYR A 61 27.17 -4.59 8.01
CA TYR A 61 27.45 -3.38 7.23
C TYR A 61 28.17 -3.69 5.91
N ASN A 62 29.30 -4.39 5.98
CA ASN A 62 30.06 -4.75 4.79
C ASN A 62 29.33 -5.71 3.85
N ALA A 63 28.52 -6.63 4.39
CA ALA A 63 27.73 -7.56 3.59
C ALA A 63 26.63 -6.83 2.79
N LEU A 64 25.93 -5.89 3.43
CA LEU A 64 24.88 -5.08 2.78
C LEU A 64 25.46 -4.17 1.70
N LEU A 65 26.58 -3.50 1.97
CA LEU A 65 27.25 -2.65 0.98
C LEU A 65 27.71 -3.46 -0.24
N ARG A 66 28.35 -4.63 -0.03
CA ARG A 66 28.74 -5.50 -1.16
C ARG A 66 27.54 -5.95 -1.99
N ARG A 67 26.41 -6.28 -1.33
CA ARG A 67 25.17 -6.65 -2.04
C ARG A 67 24.61 -5.49 -2.88
N ALA A 68 24.79 -4.25 -2.42
CA ALA A 68 24.42 -3.04 -3.14
C ALA A 68 25.48 -2.57 -4.16
N GLY A 69 26.60 -3.27 -4.30
CA GLY A 69 27.70 -2.88 -5.19
C GLY A 69 28.50 -1.66 -4.71
N LEU A 70 28.46 -1.34 -3.42
CA LEU A 70 29.11 -0.18 -2.83
C LEU A 70 30.33 -0.58 -1.98
N THR A 71 31.32 0.31 -1.95
CA THR A 71 32.40 0.26 -0.95
C THR A 71 32.05 1.16 0.25
N PRO A 72 32.64 0.95 1.42
CA PRO A 72 32.49 1.84 2.57
C PRO A 72 32.80 3.32 2.25
N ASP A 73 33.81 3.58 1.44
CA ASP A 73 34.19 4.94 1.05
C ASP A 73 33.16 5.58 0.12
N MET A 74 32.63 4.82 -0.86
CA MET A 74 31.56 5.30 -1.73
C MET A 74 30.28 5.60 -0.94
N PHE A 75 29.95 4.75 0.02
CA PHE A 75 28.79 4.95 0.88
C PHE A 75 28.97 6.17 1.79
N ALA A 76 30.15 6.34 2.39
CA ALA A 76 30.47 7.51 3.22
C ALA A 76 30.37 8.82 2.41
N GLU A 77 30.81 8.83 1.17
CA GLU A 77 30.73 10.02 0.30
C GLU A 77 29.29 10.32 -0.12
N SER A 78 28.51 9.29 -0.45
CA SER A 78 27.05 9.47 -0.68
C SER A 78 26.37 10.05 0.55
N MET A 79 26.65 9.51 1.73
CA MET A 79 26.12 10.03 3.00
C MET A 79 26.55 11.48 3.24
N ARG A 80 27.78 11.86 2.89
CA ARG A 80 28.27 13.25 3.01
C ARG A 80 27.42 14.19 2.18
N THR A 81 27.18 13.83 0.93
CA THR A 81 26.38 14.60 -0.01
C THR A 81 24.93 14.72 0.48
N ASP A 82 24.33 13.62 0.93
CA ASP A 82 22.95 13.62 1.42
C ASP A 82 22.79 14.46 2.69
N MET A 83 23.70 14.32 3.65
CA MET A 83 23.72 15.12 4.86
C MET A 83 23.96 16.61 4.58
N LEU A 84 24.80 16.94 3.60
CA LEU A 84 25.05 18.32 3.19
C LEU A 84 23.78 18.96 2.62
N ARG A 85 23.09 18.25 1.74
CA ARG A 85 21.79 18.70 1.18
C ARG A 85 20.75 18.86 2.28
N GLN A 86 20.66 17.89 3.17
CA GLN A 86 19.73 17.95 4.31
C GLN A 86 20.04 19.11 5.25
N GLN A 87 21.32 19.38 5.53
CA GLN A 87 21.72 20.52 6.36
C GLN A 87 21.29 21.86 5.73
N PHE A 88 21.47 22.01 4.41
CA PHE A 88 21.05 23.20 3.69
C PHE A 88 19.52 23.38 3.75
N LEU A 89 18.76 22.34 3.41
CA LEU A 89 17.30 22.38 3.44
C LEU A 89 16.76 22.59 4.86
N SER A 90 17.34 21.94 5.85
CA SER A 90 16.95 22.12 7.26
C SER A 90 17.22 23.52 7.78
N ALA A 91 18.25 24.21 7.29
CA ALA A 91 18.54 25.59 7.66
C ALA A 91 17.45 26.54 7.13
N ILE A 92 16.92 26.30 5.92
CA ILE A 92 15.79 27.04 5.35
C ILE A 92 14.53 26.72 6.15
N GLN A 93 14.17 25.45 6.26
CA GLN A 93 12.96 24.99 6.93
C GLN A 93 12.91 25.36 8.43
N GLY A 94 14.05 25.35 9.10
CA GLY A 94 14.15 25.68 10.52
C GLY A 94 14.09 27.18 10.83
N SER A 95 14.16 28.04 9.81
CA SER A 95 14.03 29.49 9.98
C SER A 95 12.58 29.99 9.93
N ASP A 96 11.66 29.14 9.45
CA ASP A 96 10.28 29.53 9.26
C ASP A 96 9.46 29.44 10.54
N PHE A 97 8.64 30.43 10.74
CA PHE A 97 7.73 30.50 11.88
C PHE A 97 6.49 31.33 11.51
N ALA A 98 5.39 31.00 12.14
CA ALA A 98 4.14 31.76 12.01
C ALA A 98 4.14 32.97 12.91
N LEU A 99 3.77 34.14 12.37
CA LEU A 99 3.64 35.37 13.16
C LEU A 99 2.39 35.33 14.04
N ALA A 100 2.46 35.88 15.25
CA ALA A 100 1.35 35.87 16.19
C ALA A 100 0.10 36.58 15.64
N ASN A 101 0.27 37.66 14.86
CA ASN A 101 -0.83 38.36 14.22
C ASN A 101 -1.49 37.51 13.08
N GLU A 102 -0.71 36.73 12.34
CA GLU A 102 -1.24 35.80 11.33
C GLU A 102 -2.03 34.68 11.97
N LEU A 103 -1.47 34.06 13.02
CA LEU A 103 -2.17 33.03 13.79
C LEU A 103 -3.50 33.55 14.34
N THR A 104 -3.48 34.75 14.92
CA THR A 104 -4.67 35.39 15.47
C THR A 104 -5.70 35.67 14.37
N ALA A 105 -5.26 36.19 13.22
CA ALA A 105 -6.15 36.49 12.09
C ALA A 105 -6.77 35.22 11.50
N LEU A 106 -5.96 34.19 11.27
CA LEU A 106 -6.45 32.91 10.75
C LEU A 106 -7.39 32.20 11.73
N THR A 107 -7.05 32.16 13.02
CA THR A 107 -7.93 31.58 14.04
C THR A 107 -9.26 32.32 14.12
N LYS A 108 -9.24 33.67 14.01
CA LYS A 108 -10.49 34.46 13.94
C LYS A 108 -11.33 34.09 12.73
N LEU A 109 -10.71 33.90 11.57
CA LEU A 109 -11.41 33.50 10.34
C LEU A 109 -11.95 32.05 10.43
N GLU A 110 -11.17 31.15 11.02
CA GLU A 110 -11.55 29.74 11.17
C GLU A 110 -12.71 29.58 12.16
N GLN A 111 -12.65 30.28 13.29
CA GLN A 111 -13.65 30.23 14.35
C GLN A 111 -14.81 31.22 14.14
N GLN A 112 -14.78 32.02 13.06
CA GLN A 112 -15.88 32.90 12.71
C GLN A 112 -17.15 32.08 12.50
N GLN A 113 -18.26 32.57 13.01
CA GLN A 113 -19.59 31.98 12.81
C GLN A 113 -20.50 32.95 12.05
N ARG A 114 -21.52 32.39 11.43
CA ARG A 114 -22.53 33.14 10.72
C ARG A 114 -23.91 32.75 11.20
N GLU A 115 -24.72 33.75 11.55
CA GLU A 115 -26.14 33.60 11.86
C GLU A 115 -26.91 33.75 10.56
N ILE A 116 -27.56 32.67 10.14
CA ILE A 116 -28.28 32.58 8.88
C ILE A 116 -29.70 32.10 9.09
N ARG A 117 -30.56 32.41 8.13
CA ARG A 117 -31.85 31.76 7.91
C ARG A 117 -31.87 31.22 6.49
N THR A 118 -32.50 30.07 6.29
CA THR A 118 -32.58 29.41 4.99
C THR A 118 -34.04 29.32 4.53
N LEU A 119 -34.24 29.39 3.21
CA LEU A 119 -35.53 29.14 2.56
C LEU A 119 -35.27 28.17 1.40
N SER A 120 -35.99 27.07 1.40
CA SER A 120 -35.86 26.03 0.36
C SER A 120 -36.95 26.19 -0.69
N LEU A 121 -36.52 26.14 -1.96
CA LEU A 121 -37.41 25.98 -3.10
C LEU A 121 -37.30 24.54 -3.60
N ASP A 122 -38.35 23.76 -3.40
CA ASP A 122 -38.34 22.32 -3.71
C ASP A 122 -38.27 22.09 -5.23
N LEU A 123 -37.17 21.57 -5.71
CA LEU A 123 -36.89 21.29 -7.12
C LEU A 123 -37.92 20.33 -7.73
N ALA A 124 -38.42 19.37 -6.96
CA ALA A 124 -39.41 18.42 -7.46
C ALA A 124 -40.70 19.13 -7.88
N THR A 125 -41.15 20.13 -7.11
CA THR A 125 -42.32 20.95 -7.45
C THR A 125 -42.11 21.72 -8.76
N PHE A 126 -40.95 22.35 -8.94
CA PHE A 126 -40.63 23.07 -10.18
C PHE A 126 -40.51 22.13 -11.38
N THR A 127 -39.92 20.96 -11.19
CA THR A 127 -39.79 19.93 -12.24
C THR A 127 -41.16 19.38 -12.67
N GLN A 128 -42.05 19.10 -11.72
CA GLN A 128 -43.41 18.63 -12.03
C GLN A 128 -44.26 19.67 -12.79
N ASN A 129 -44.05 20.94 -12.49
CA ASN A 129 -44.75 22.05 -13.15
C ASN A 129 -44.14 22.45 -14.49
N ALA A 130 -42.95 21.94 -14.81
CA ALA A 130 -42.27 22.27 -16.06
C ALA A 130 -42.99 21.65 -17.25
N GLN A 131 -43.50 22.51 -18.12
CA GLN A 131 -44.15 22.08 -19.37
C GLN A 131 -43.05 21.77 -20.41
N VAL A 132 -43.09 20.54 -20.94
CA VAL A 132 -42.17 20.08 -21.98
C VAL A 132 -42.99 19.62 -23.18
N THR A 133 -42.84 20.31 -24.31
CA THR A 133 -43.51 19.89 -25.55
C THR A 133 -42.69 18.82 -26.28
N ASP A 134 -43.30 18.11 -27.21
CA ASP A 134 -42.60 17.11 -28.03
C ASP A 134 -41.55 17.74 -28.92
N GLU A 135 -41.79 18.95 -29.42
CA GLU A 135 -40.83 19.71 -30.24
C GLU A 135 -39.62 20.10 -29.45
N GLU A 136 -39.78 20.57 -28.20
CA GLU A 136 -38.69 20.92 -27.32
C GLU A 136 -37.87 19.69 -26.92
N ALA A 137 -38.55 18.59 -26.61
CA ALA A 137 -37.88 17.32 -26.27
C ALA A 137 -37.08 16.80 -27.45
N LYS A 138 -37.62 16.85 -28.67
CA LYS A 138 -36.91 16.44 -29.88
C LYS A 138 -35.71 17.33 -30.18
N ALA A 139 -35.84 18.65 -30.04
CA ALA A 139 -34.74 19.59 -30.21
C ALA A 139 -33.65 19.41 -29.15
N PHE A 140 -34.01 19.04 -27.92
CA PHE A 140 -33.04 18.71 -26.85
C PHE A 140 -32.29 17.42 -27.16
N TYR A 141 -32.98 16.38 -27.60
CA TYR A 141 -32.37 15.11 -28.03
C TYR A 141 -31.37 15.33 -29.18
N GLU A 142 -31.76 16.08 -30.22
CA GLU A 142 -30.91 16.35 -31.39
C GLU A 142 -29.62 17.12 -31.03
N LYS A 143 -29.65 17.94 -29.98
CA LYS A 143 -28.50 18.69 -29.48
C LYS A 143 -27.59 17.89 -28.54
N ASN A 144 -28.11 16.80 -27.96
CA ASN A 144 -27.42 16.05 -26.93
C ASN A 144 -27.45 14.53 -27.21
N PRO A 145 -27.05 14.08 -28.42
CA PRO A 145 -27.13 12.66 -28.78
C PRO A 145 -26.32 11.75 -27.88
N GLN A 146 -25.21 12.26 -27.34
CA GLN A 146 -24.33 11.54 -26.42
C GLN A 146 -25.02 11.09 -25.12
N LEU A 147 -26.08 11.79 -24.67
CA LEU A 147 -26.86 11.41 -23.49
C LEU A 147 -27.77 10.19 -23.72
N TYR A 148 -27.99 9.85 -24.98
CA TYR A 148 -28.91 8.79 -25.43
C TYR A 148 -28.21 7.76 -26.30
N THR A 149 -26.89 7.75 -26.22
CA THR A 149 -26.05 6.76 -26.89
C THR A 149 -25.93 5.54 -25.99
N ARG A 150 -26.42 4.40 -26.48
CA ARG A 150 -26.11 3.11 -25.87
C ARG A 150 -24.67 2.74 -26.28
N PRO A 151 -23.76 2.53 -25.34
CA PRO A 151 -22.43 2.07 -25.67
C PRO A 151 -22.47 0.73 -26.38
N GLU A 152 -21.36 0.38 -26.99
CA GLU A 152 -21.18 -0.97 -27.50
C GLU A 152 -21.39 -1.99 -26.36
N GLN A 153 -22.01 -3.13 -26.71
CA GLN A 153 -22.28 -4.19 -25.76
C GLN A 153 -21.95 -5.55 -26.38
N VAL A 154 -21.48 -6.47 -25.55
CA VAL A 154 -21.13 -7.82 -25.91
C VAL A 154 -21.81 -8.84 -25.01
N VAL A 155 -22.11 -10.02 -25.55
CA VAL A 155 -22.44 -11.21 -24.77
C VAL A 155 -21.15 -11.98 -24.59
N VAL A 156 -20.76 -12.22 -23.35
CA VAL A 156 -19.51 -12.90 -23.01
C VAL A 156 -19.80 -14.23 -22.37
N SER A 157 -19.26 -15.30 -22.96
CA SER A 157 -19.14 -16.59 -22.28
C SER A 157 -17.75 -16.72 -21.67
N TYR A 158 -17.68 -17.31 -20.48
CA TYR A 158 -16.41 -17.50 -19.79
C TYR A 158 -16.40 -18.74 -18.91
N VAL A 159 -15.20 -19.27 -18.69
CA VAL A 159 -14.91 -20.33 -17.72
C VAL A 159 -13.90 -19.81 -16.72
N GLU A 160 -14.23 -19.96 -15.46
CA GLU A 160 -13.42 -19.50 -14.32
C GLU A 160 -12.81 -20.70 -13.60
N LEU A 161 -11.51 -20.65 -13.34
CA LEU A 161 -10.79 -21.59 -12.49
C LEU A 161 -10.18 -20.85 -11.31
N SER A 162 -10.58 -21.24 -10.09
CA SER A 162 -10.14 -20.62 -8.84
C SER A 162 -9.56 -21.65 -7.90
N GLY A 163 -8.34 -21.42 -7.41
CA GLY A 163 -7.69 -22.23 -6.38
C GLY A 163 -8.49 -22.26 -5.08
N ASP A 164 -9.12 -21.17 -4.69
CA ASP A 164 -9.96 -21.11 -3.49
C ASP A 164 -11.19 -22.02 -3.62
N LYS A 165 -11.87 -22.01 -4.76
CA LYS A 165 -12.98 -22.97 -5.00
C LYS A 165 -12.49 -24.41 -4.99
N LEU A 166 -11.29 -24.69 -5.50
CA LEU A 166 -10.70 -26.02 -5.45
C LEU A 166 -10.41 -26.46 -3.99
N LYS A 167 -9.92 -25.57 -3.13
CA LYS A 167 -9.69 -25.85 -1.71
C LYS A 167 -10.94 -26.30 -0.98
N GLU A 168 -12.10 -25.73 -1.32
CA GLU A 168 -13.38 -26.09 -0.72
C GLU A 168 -13.85 -27.50 -1.11
N THR A 169 -13.52 -27.93 -2.31
CA THR A 169 -13.95 -29.25 -2.84
C THR A 169 -13.00 -30.39 -2.49
N LEU A 170 -11.72 -30.08 -2.19
CA LEU A 170 -10.71 -31.09 -1.90
C LEU A 170 -10.80 -31.61 -0.47
N SER A 171 -10.78 -32.94 -0.35
CA SER A 171 -10.72 -33.64 0.93
C SER A 171 -9.31 -34.14 1.24
N VAL A 172 -8.93 -34.11 2.49
CA VAL A 172 -7.70 -34.70 3.01
C VAL A 172 -8.08 -35.83 3.93
N SER A 173 -7.56 -37.04 3.71
CA SER A 173 -7.87 -38.17 4.54
C SER A 173 -7.09 -38.13 5.87
N ASP A 174 -7.65 -38.71 6.95
CA ASP A 174 -6.94 -38.84 8.22
C ASP A 174 -5.63 -39.62 8.09
N ALA A 175 -5.57 -40.58 7.15
CA ALA A 175 -4.36 -41.33 6.86
C ALA A 175 -3.23 -40.44 6.30
N ASP A 176 -3.57 -39.53 5.38
CA ASP A 176 -2.60 -38.57 4.79
C ASP A 176 -2.09 -37.60 5.87
N VAL A 177 -3.00 -37.13 6.73
CA VAL A 177 -2.65 -36.19 7.83
C VAL A 177 -1.70 -36.87 8.81
N LYS A 178 -1.99 -38.16 9.13
CA LYS A 178 -1.13 -38.92 10.03
C LYS A 178 0.22 -39.23 9.43
N ALA A 179 0.27 -39.60 8.13
CA ALA A 179 1.51 -39.83 7.40
C ALA A 179 2.37 -38.57 7.37
N TYR A 180 1.77 -37.42 7.05
CA TYR A 180 2.47 -36.14 7.04
C TYR A 180 3.09 -35.77 8.39
N TYR A 181 2.34 -35.99 9.49
CA TYR A 181 2.85 -35.78 10.84
C TYR A 181 4.03 -36.68 11.17
N ASP A 182 3.92 -37.97 10.83
CA ASP A 182 4.96 -38.96 11.12
C ASP A 182 6.24 -38.77 10.30
N GLU A 183 6.11 -38.29 9.08
CA GLU A 183 7.22 -38.02 8.15
C GLU A 183 7.93 -36.67 8.42
N ASN A 184 7.28 -35.74 9.15
CA ASN A 184 7.81 -34.40 9.39
C ASN A 184 7.94 -34.04 10.88
N PRO A 185 8.57 -34.89 11.74
CA PRO A 185 8.62 -34.64 13.19
C PRO A 185 9.33 -33.32 13.54
N ALA A 186 10.32 -32.91 12.77
CA ALA A 186 11.07 -31.66 12.98
C ALA A 186 10.19 -30.40 12.81
N LYS A 187 9.12 -30.49 12.02
CA LYS A 187 8.18 -29.38 11.79
C LYS A 187 7.27 -29.12 12.99
N PHE A 188 6.98 -30.16 13.75
CA PHE A 188 6.03 -30.10 14.86
C PHE A 188 6.70 -30.08 16.22
N GLY A 189 8.02 -29.95 16.29
CA GLY A 189 8.71 -29.94 17.56
C GLY A 189 10.10 -29.34 17.51
N SER A 190 10.72 -29.23 18.69
CA SER A 190 12.13 -28.95 18.81
C SER A 190 12.92 -30.26 18.86
N ALA A 191 14.03 -30.33 18.13
CA ALA A 191 14.97 -31.42 18.27
C ALA A 191 15.56 -31.48 19.69
N GLU A 192 16.10 -32.62 20.07
CA GLU A 192 16.88 -32.76 21.31
C GLU A 192 18.15 -31.89 21.19
N GLN A 193 18.37 -31.03 22.19
CA GLN A 193 19.59 -30.24 22.31
C GLN A 193 20.41 -30.72 23.50
N ARG A 194 21.73 -30.75 23.32
CA ARG A 194 22.67 -31.07 24.37
C ARG A 194 23.59 -29.91 24.65
N GLN A 195 23.93 -29.73 25.91
CA GLN A 195 24.95 -28.82 26.37
C GLN A 195 26.07 -29.64 26.97
N VAL A 196 27.28 -29.46 26.46
CA VAL A 196 28.46 -30.19 26.91
C VAL A 196 29.59 -29.24 27.27
N SER A 197 30.49 -29.74 28.10
CA SER A 197 31.84 -29.19 28.25
C SER A 197 32.83 -30.14 27.61
N HIS A 198 33.89 -29.63 26.97
CA HIS A 198 34.92 -30.45 26.35
C HIS A 198 36.31 -29.97 26.67
N ILE A 199 37.26 -30.89 26.54
CA ILE A 199 38.70 -30.64 26.55
C ILE A 199 39.24 -31.14 25.22
N LEU A 200 39.86 -30.24 24.44
CA LEU A 200 40.48 -30.58 23.16
C LEU A 200 42.01 -30.72 23.35
N VAL A 201 42.54 -31.76 22.76
CA VAL A 201 43.99 -31.89 22.50
C VAL A 201 44.17 -31.91 21.00
N GLU A 202 44.71 -30.83 20.44
CA GLU A 202 44.86 -30.68 18.98
C GLU A 202 45.83 -31.70 18.38
N GLY A 203 45.52 -32.08 17.13
CA GLY A 203 46.32 -33.01 16.33
C GLY A 203 46.00 -34.47 16.59
N LYS A 204 46.45 -35.32 15.64
CA LYS A 204 46.17 -36.78 15.63
C LYS A 204 47.43 -37.64 15.84
N SER A 205 48.44 -37.10 16.50
CA SER A 205 49.69 -37.82 16.83
C SER A 205 49.48 -38.76 18.03
N ASP A 206 50.35 -39.77 18.13
CA ASP A 206 50.38 -40.65 19.32
C ASP A 206 50.65 -39.85 20.61
N GLU A 207 51.39 -38.75 20.51
CA GLU A 207 51.68 -37.85 21.64
C GLU A 207 50.40 -37.09 22.07
N SER A 208 49.63 -36.57 21.12
CA SER A 208 48.31 -35.92 21.39
C SER A 208 47.33 -36.90 22.03
N LYS A 209 47.32 -38.15 21.55
CA LYS A 209 46.48 -39.20 22.14
C LYS A 209 46.89 -39.52 23.56
N ALA A 210 48.20 -39.70 23.82
CA ALA A 210 48.72 -39.96 25.15
C ALA A 210 48.43 -38.80 26.12
N LYS A 211 48.48 -37.54 25.65
CA LYS A 211 48.08 -36.35 26.42
C LYS A 211 46.60 -36.40 26.80
N ALA A 212 45.70 -36.72 25.85
CA ALA A 212 44.28 -36.84 26.10
C ALA A 212 43.97 -37.98 27.08
N GLU A 213 44.62 -39.15 26.93
CA GLU A 213 44.47 -40.28 27.84
C GLU A 213 44.96 -39.93 29.27
N ALA A 214 46.05 -39.14 29.40
CA ALA A 214 46.55 -38.68 30.70
C ALA A 214 45.56 -37.72 31.39
N ILE A 215 44.90 -36.82 30.59
CA ILE A 215 43.84 -35.94 31.10
C ILE A 215 42.62 -36.73 31.53
N LEU A 216 42.19 -37.73 30.76
CA LEU A 216 41.09 -38.61 31.11
C LEU A 216 41.40 -39.41 32.41
N ALA A 217 42.62 -39.88 32.59
CA ALA A 217 43.03 -40.55 33.83
C ALA A 217 42.91 -39.62 35.06
N LYS A 218 43.35 -38.35 34.97
CA LYS A 218 43.14 -37.35 36.03
C LYS A 218 41.66 -37.12 36.34
N LEU A 219 40.80 -37.06 35.31
CA LEU A 219 39.36 -36.92 35.50
C LEU A 219 38.74 -38.12 36.19
N ASN A 220 39.17 -39.35 35.85
CA ASN A 220 38.75 -40.57 36.49
C ASN A 220 39.21 -40.69 37.96
N ASP A 221 40.36 -40.03 38.29
CA ASP A 221 40.87 -39.91 39.65
C ASP A 221 40.19 -38.77 40.45
N GLY A 222 39.18 -38.10 39.87
CA GLY A 222 38.35 -37.11 40.55
C GLY A 222 38.81 -35.64 40.39
N ALA A 223 39.68 -35.32 39.43
CA ALA A 223 40.03 -33.96 39.14
C ALA A 223 38.83 -33.17 38.55
N ASP A 224 38.79 -31.87 38.82
CA ASP A 224 37.71 -31.02 38.32
C ASP A 224 37.83 -30.79 36.80
N PHE A 225 36.77 -31.06 36.08
CA PHE A 225 36.71 -30.99 34.64
C PHE A 225 36.97 -29.55 34.13
N ALA A 226 36.35 -28.57 34.78
CA ALA A 226 36.45 -27.16 34.34
C ALA A 226 37.87 -26.61 34.56
N GLU A 227 38.54 -27.02 35.63
CA GLU A 227 39.94 -26.62 35.89
C GLU A 227 40.90 -27.27 34.88
N LEU A 228 40.70 -28.54 34.53
CA LEU A 228 41.51 -29.20 33.50
C LEU A 228 41.23 -28.61 32.10
N ALA A 229 39.98 -28.23 31.81
CA ALA A 229 39.68 -27.54 30.57
C ALA A 229 40.40 -26.19 30.45
N LYS A 230 40.51 -25.43 31.55
CA LYS A 230 41.25 -24.16 31.56
C LYS A 230 42.74 -24.32 31.38
N THR A 231 43.33 -25.41 31.91
CA THR A 231 44.79 -25.59 31.97
C THR A 231 45.35 -26.45 30.85
N ASP A 232 44.62 -27.47 30.44
CA ASP A 232 45.10 -28.53 29.55
C ASP A 232 44.39 -28.57 28.19
N SER A 233 43.28 -27.81 27.99
CA SER A 233 42.59 -27.74 26.69
C SER A 233 43.35 -26.83 25.73
N ASP A 234 43.51 -27.31 24.50
CA ASP A 234 44.03 -26.50 23.38
C ASP A 234 42.93 -25.63 22.73
N ASP A 235 41.65 -25.89 22.98
CA ASP A 235 40.56 -24.93 22.69
C ASP A 235 40.58 -23.81 23.74
N THR A 236 41.25 -22.74 23.41
CA THR A 236 41.40 -21.58 24.30
C THR A 236 40.12 -20.74 24.42
N PHE A 237 39.12 -20.95 23.55
CA PHE A 237 37.87 -20.22 23.60
C PHE A 237 36.94 -20.79 24.69
N SER A 238 36.55 -22.06 24.55
CA SER A 238 35.69 -22.70 25.56
C SER A 238 36.48 -23.05 26.83
N GLY A 239 37.81 -23.31 26.73
CA GLY A 239 38.66 -23.66 27.87
C GLY A 239 38.64 -22.62 28.98
N LYS A 240 38.63 -21.31 28.66
CA LYS A 240 38.52 -20.23 29.66
C LYS A 240 37.23 -20.31 30.51
N GLU A 241 36.17 -20.84 29.92
CA GLU A 241 34.88 -21.06 30.58
C GLU A 241 34.66 -22.49 31.07
N GLY A 242 35.80 -23.22 31.29
CA GLY A 242 35.76 -24.60 31.77
C GLY A 242 35.37 -25.62 30.71
N GLY A 243 35.58 -25.28 29.44
CA GLY A 243 35.27 -26.14 28.29
C GLY A 243 33.83 -26.11 27.82
N LYS A 244 32.98 -25.23 28.38
CA LYS A 244 31.56 -25.20 28.13
C LYS A 244 31.23 -24.71 26.73
N LEU A 245 30.35 -25.48 26.01
CA LEU A 245 29.81 -25.14 24.71
C LEU A 245 28.34 -24.69 24.82
N ASP A 246 27.88 -23.97 23.81
CA ASP A 246 26.48 -23.65 23.68
C ASP A 246 25.63 -24.89 23.38
N TRP A 247 24.31 -24.74 23.51
CA TRP A 247 23.36 -25.80 23.16
C TRP A 247 23.43 -26.10 21.66
N PHE A 248 23.52 -27.39 21.32
CA PHE A 248 23.54 -27.84 19.92
C PHE A 248 22.64 -29.05 19.68
N GLU A 249 22.17 -29.16 18.45
CA GLU A 249 21.38 -30.27 17.94
C GLU A 249 22.25 -31.24 17.15
N ARG A 250 21.71 -32.39 16.75
CA ARG A 250 22.41 -33.28 15.82
C ARG A 250 22.62 -32.60 14.45
N GLY A 251 23.79 -32.87 13.84
CA GLY A 251 24.18 -32.32 12.56
C GLY A 251 24.95 -31.00 12.65
N VAL A 252 25.25 -30.50 13.84
CA VAL A 252 25.97 -29.23 14.06
C VAL A 252 27.47 -29.43 14.33
N MET A 253 27.84 -30.50 15.04
CA MET A 253 29.22 -30.77 15.46
C MET A 253 29.90 -31.84 14.56
N ASP A 254 31.19 -32.03 14.74
CA ASP A 254 31.91 -33.15 14.13
C ASP A 254 31.17 -34.48 14.43
N PRO A 255 31.01 -35.38 13.45
CA PRO A 255 30.23 -36.60 13.63
C PRO A 255 30.66 -37.49 14.79
N ALA A 256 31.99 -37.64 15.01
CA ALA A 256 32.52 -38.48 16.10
C ALA A 256 32.28 -37.80 17.48
N PHE A 257 32.46 -36.48 17.53
CA PHE A 257 32.16 -35.67 18.72
C PHE A 257 30.68 -35.75 19.07
N GLU A 258 29.80 -35.59 18.06
CA GLU A 258 28.34 -35.61 18.22
C GLU A 258 27.88 -37.00 18.70
N GLU A 259 28.31 -38.08 18.05
CA GLU A 259 27.95 -39.41 18.44
C GLU A 259 28.30 -39.68 19.91
N ALA A 260 29.52 -39.30 20.32
CA ALA A 260 29.94 -39.42 21.70
C ALA A 260 29.09 -38.55 22.65
N ALA A 261 28.87 -37.30 22.33
CA ALA A 261 28.08 -36.38 23.14
C ALA A 261 26.65 -36.85 23.32
N PHE A 262 26.03 -37.42 22.26
CA PHE A 262 24.64 -37.94 22.31
C PHE A 262 24.51 -39.36 22.92
N ALA A 263 25.63 -40.05 23.15
CA ALA A 263 25.64 -41.31 23.87
C ALA A 263 25.74 -41.15 25.41
N LEU A 264 26.13 -39.98 25.90
CA LEU A 264 26.34 -39.72 27.34
C LEU A 264 25.01 -39.47 28.06
N ASN A 265 24.99 -39.84 29.36
CA ASN A 265 23.95 -39.38 30.30
C ASN A 265 24.44 -38.10 31.01
N LYS A 266 23.50 -37.30 31.53
CA LYS A 266 23.80 -36.04 32.23
C LYS A 266 24.84 -36.26 33.35
N GLY A 267 25.90 -35.50 33.32
CA GLY A 267 27.05 -35.57 34.25
C GLY A 267 28.11 -36.61 33.86
N GLN A 268 27.90 -37.44 32.86
CA GLN A 268 28.81 -38.46 32.40
C GLN A 268 29.93 -37.85 31.54
N ILE A 269 31.15 -38.41 31.65
CA ILE A 269 32.35 -38.04 30.85
C ILE A 269 32.57 -39.18 29.84
N SER A 270 32.94 -38.80 28.60
CA SER A 270 33.26 -39.73 27.52
C SER A 270 34.64 -40.39 27.73
N GLY A 271 34.96 -41.40 26.96
CA GLY A 271 36.34 -41.74 26.65
C GLY A 271 37.01 -40.69 25.81
N VAL A 272 38.26 -40.97 25.37
CA VAL A 272 38.96 -40.14 24.37
C VAL A 272 38.25 -40.34 23.02
N VAL A 273 37.75 -39.26 22.42
CA VAL A 273 37.02 -39.23 21.16
C VAL A 273 37.92 -38.57 20.10
N GLU A 274 38.15 -39.26 19.01
CA GLU A 274 38.93 -38.72 17.88
C GLU A 274 38.03 -38.01 16.89
N SER A 275 38.30 -36.76 16.57
CA SER A 275 37.62 -35.94 15.57
C SER A 275 38.60 -35.40 14.52
N ASP A 276 38.12 -34.61 13.60
CA ASP A 276 39.00 -33.95 12.63
C ASP A 276 39.91 -32.88 13.25
N PHE A 277 39.60 -32.39 14.43
CA PHE A 277 40.37 -31.36 15.16
C PHE A 277 41.40 -31.94 16.11
N GLY A 278 41.28 -33.20 16.47
CA GLY A 278 42.16 -33.87 17.45
C GLY A 278 41.38 -34.79 18.36
N TYR A 279 41.84 -34.92 19.61
CA TYR A 279 41.24 -35.78 20.63
C TYR A 279 40.45 -34.95 21.62
N HIS A 280 39.20 -35.35 21.85
CA HIS A 280 38.29 -34.70 22.79
C HIS A 280 37.97 -35.60 23.99
N ILE A 281 37.79 -34.97 25.13
CA ILE A 281 37.09 -35.56 26.28
C ILE A 281 35.85 -34.70 26.50
N ILE A 282 34.68 -35.31 26.51
CA ILE A 282 33.38 -34.62 26.49
C ILE A 282 32.65 -34.97 27.79
N LYS A 283 32.07 -33.95 28.44
CA LYS A 283 31.18 -34.11 29.58
C LYS A 283 29.81 -33.58 29.24
N LEU A 284 28.77 -34.36 29.42
CA LEU A 284 27.41 -33.89 29.23
C LEU A 284 26.92 -33.08 30.43
N ASP A 285 26.69 -31.82 30.24
CA ASP A 285 26.22 -30.92 31.31
C ASP A 285 24.70 -30.92 31.43
N ASP A 286 23.97 -30.84 30.32
CA ASP A 286 22.52 -30.87 30.37
C ASP A 286 21.86 -31.34 29.04
N ILE A 287 20.61 -31.73 29.11
CA ILE A 287 19.79 -32.24 28.00
C ILE A 287 18.47 -31.45 27.95
N LYS A 288 18.17 -30.86 26.82
CA LYS A 288 16.80 -30.43 26.49
C LYS A 288 16.17 -31.50 25.61
N PRO A 289 15.23 -32.28 26.15
CA PRO A 289 14.61 -33.35 25.38
C PRO A 289 13.80 -32.79 24.20
N SER A 290 13.71 -33.55 23.12
CA SER A 290 12.80 -33.25 22.01
C SER A 290 11.37 -33.08 22.55
N LYS A 291 10.71 -32.01 22.14
CA LYS A 291 9.31 -31.74 22.45
C LYS A 291 8.53 -31.69 21.13
N VAL A 292 7.80 -32.74 20.82
CA VAL A 292 6.91 -32.80 19.66
C VAL A 292 5.50 -32.44 20.14
N LYS A 293 4.85 -31.49 19.43
CA LYS A 293 3.44 -31.16 19.70
C LYS A 293 2.58 -32.41 19.45
N PRO A 294 1.63 -32.72 20.31
CA PRO A 294 0.72 -33.87 20.08
C PRO A 294 0.02 -33.75 18.73
N PHE A 295 -0.18 -34.86 18.05
CA PHE A 295 -0.89 -34.93 16.78
C PHE A 295 -2.25 -34.20 16.81
N ALA A 296 -3.00 -34.35 17.91
CA ALA A 296 -4.29 -33.70 18.07
C ALA A 296 -4.23 -32.16 18.02
N ASP A 297 -3.11 -31.58 18.47
CA ASP A 297 -2.93 -30.11 18.53
C ASP A 297 -2.57 -29.50 17.18
N VAL A 298 -2.08 -30.31 16.25
CA VAL A 298 -1.59 -29.83 14.93
C VAL A 298 -2.36 -30.43 13.75
N ARG A 299 -3.33 -31.30 14.02
CA ARG A 299 -4.10 -32.03 13.01
C ARG A 299 -4.80 -31.08 12.03
N ASP A 300 -5.46 -30.06 12.55
CA ASP A 300 -6.23 -29.13 11.71
C ASP A 300 -5.33 -28.21 10.88
N ASP A 301 -4.16 -27.83 11.41
CA ASP A 301 -3.13 -27.10 10.69
C ASP A 301 -2.57 -27.93 9.53
N ILE A 302 -2.33 -29.22 9.76
CA ILE A 302 -1.87 -30.15 8.72
C ILE A 302 -2.93 -30.34 7.63
N ILE A 303 -4.21 -30.45 8.00
CA ILE A 303 -5.31 -30.53 7.03
C ILE A 303 -5.33 -29.29 6.15
N ALA A 304 -5.22 -28.11 6.75
CA ALA A 304 -5.20 -26.85 6.00
C ALA A 304 -4.01 -26.78 5.03
N GLU A 305 -2.83 -27.14 5.49
CA GLU A 305 -1.61 -27.14 4.68
C GLU A 305 -1.67 -28.16 3.53
N LEU A 306 -2.08 -29.40 3.80
CA LEU A 306 -2.21 -30.42 2.76
C LEU A 306 -3.29 -30.06 1.73
N ARG A 307 -4.37 -29.42 2.18
CA ARG A 307 -5.42 -28.93 1.29
C ARG A 307 -4.90 -27.83 0.37
N GLU A 308 -4.13 -26.87 0.92
CA GLU A 308 -3.48 -25.82 0.15
C GLU A 308 -2.54 -26.38 -0.91
N GLN A 309 -1.64 -27.30 -0.53
CA GLN A 309 -0.71 -27.94 -1.46
C GLN A 309 -1.41 -28.70 -2.58
N ARG A 310 -2.49 -29.45 -2.24
CA ARG A 310 -3.27 -30.20 -3.23
C ARG A 310 -4.06 -29.27 -4.16
N ALA A 311 -4.59 -28.17 -3.62
CA ALA A 311 -5.31 -27.19 -4.42
C ALA A 311 -4.37 -26.50 -5.41
N ALA A 312 -3.19 -26.10 -4.97
CA ALA A 312 -2.18 -25.50 -5.85
C ALA A 312 -1.78 -26.46 -6.97
N THR A 313 -1.49 -27.73 -6.66
CA THR A 313 -1.17 -28.73 -7.67
C THR A 313 -2.33 -28.91 -8.66
N ALA A 314 -3.54 -29.14 -8.14
CA ALA A 314 -4.74 -29.31 -8.97
C ALA A 314 -5.07 -28.07 -9.81
N PHE A 315 -4.78 -26.88 -9.30
CA PHE A 315 -4.97 -25.64 -10.05
C PHE A 315 -4.08 -25.59 -11.29
N TYR A 316 -2.79 -25.83 -11.16
CA TYR A 316 -1.86 -25.78 -12.30
C TYR A 316 -2.12 -26.90 -13.33
N ASP A 317 -2.50 -28.09 -12.86
CA ASP A 317 -2.89 -29.18 -13.76
C ASP A 317 -4.15 -28.80 -14.55
N LYS A 318 -5.19 -28.29 -13.88
CA LYS A 318 -6.44 -27.85 -14.52
C LYS A 318 -6.25 -26.60 -15.39
N GLN A 319 -5.38 -25.67 -14.99
CA GLN A 319 -5.03 -24.51 -15.82
C GLN A 319 -4.42 -24.92 -17.15
N THR A 320 -3.53 -25.92 -17.13
CA THR A 320 -2.92 -26.47 -18.34
C THR A 320 -3.98 -27.12 -19.23
N GLU A 321 -4.86 -27.93 -18.64
CA GLU A 321 -5.95 -28.61 -19.35
C GLU A 321 -6.98 -27.61 -19.92
N LEU A 322 -7.31 -26.56 -19.17
CA LEU A 322 -8.14 -25.46 -19.62
C LEU A 322 -7.54 -24.76 -20.85
N ALA A 323 -6.25 -24.43 -20.80
CA ALA A 323 -5.54 -23.79 -21.90
C ALA A 323 -5.51 -24.66 -23.17
N GLU A 324 -5.17 -25.93 -23.00
CA GLU A 324 -5.12 -26.89 -24.14
C GLU A 324 -6.50 -27.04 -24.80
N LYS A 325 -7.56 -27.22 -23.99
CA LYS A 325 -8.91 -27.43 -24.54
C LYS A 325 -9.52 -26.15 -25.12
N ALA A 326 -9.26 -25.01 -24.54
CA ALA A 326 -9.71 -23.72 -25.07
C ALA A 326 -9.07 -23.43 -26.45
N PHE A 327 -7.79 -23.82 -26.63
CA PHE A 327 -7.05 -23.66 -27.86
C PHE A 327 -7.46 -24.70 -28.91
N GLU A 328 -7.64 -25.99 -28.53
CA GLU A 328 -8.02 -27.06 -29.45
C GLU A 328 -9.39 -26.85 -30.11
N VAL A 329 -10.32 -26.24 -29.34
CA VAL A 329 -11.70 -26.01 -29.80
C VAL A 329 -12.07 -24.53 -29.65
N PRO A 330 -11.54 -23.65 -30.54
CA PRO A 330 -11.65 -22.21 -30.34
C PRO A 330 -13.09 -21.65 -30.47
N GLY A 331 -14.02 -22.43 -31.00
CA GLY A 331 -15.42 -22.02 -31.25
C GLY A 331 -16.36 -22.22 -30.06
N THR A 332 -15.94 -22.81 -28.95
CA THR A 332 -16.76 -23.05 -27.76
C THR A 332 -15.89 -23.22 -26.53
N LEU A 333 -16.45 -22.87 -25.36
CA LEU A 333 -15.82 -23.12 -24.04
C LEU A 333 -16.31 -24.40 -23.36
N GLN A 334 -17.25 -25.14 -23.98
CA GLN A 334 -17.89 -26.28 -23.34
C GLN A 334 -16.89 -27.39 -23.00
N ASP A 335 -16.05 -27.77 -23.99
CA ASP A 335 -15.06 -28.85 -23.83
C ASP A 335 -13.99 -28.46 -22.78
N ALA A 336 -13.61 -27.18 -22.75
CA ALA A 336 -12.66 -26.62 -21.79
C ALA A 336 -13.23 -26.64 -20.37
N ALA A 337 -14.50 -26.26 -20.21
CA ALA A 337 -15.19 -26.30 -18.91
C ALA A 337 -15.33 -27.75 -18.41
N GLU A 338 -15.77 -28.68 -19.27
CA GLU A 338 -15.95 -30.09 -18.91
C GLU A 338 -14.63 -30.76 -18.48
N ALA A 339 -13.52 -30.45 -19.18
CA ALA A 339 -12.20 -30.98 -18.87
C ALA A 339 -11.77 -30.66 -17.43
N ILE A 340 -12.00 -29.44 -17.00
CA ILE A 340 -11.63 -29.01 -15.63
C ILE A 340 -12.73 -29.24 -14.58
N GLY A 341 -13.92 -29.72 -14.99
CA GLY A 341 -15.07 -29.97 -14.12
C GLY A 341 -15.79 -28.70 -13.67
N GLU A 342 -15.72 -27.65 -14.48
CA GLU A 342 -16.40 -26.36 -14.27
C GLU A 342 -17.55 -26.18 -15.28
N THR A 343 -18.25 -25.05 -15.20
CA THR A 343 -19.36 -24.71 -16.11
C THR A 343 -19.06 -23.44 -16.87
N VAL A 344 -19.60 -23.36 -18.09
CA VAL A 344 -19.58 -22.10 -18.86
C VAL A 344 -20.61 -21.15 -18.28
N HIS A 345 -20.18 -19.92 -17.99
CA HIS A 345 -21.03 -18.81 -17.61
C HIS A 345 -21.24 -17.89 -18.81
N THR A 346 -22.47 -17.46 -19.05
CA THR A 346 -22.79 -16.52 -20.14
C THR A 346 -23.52 -15.31 -19.60
N THR A 347 -23.12 -14.12 -20.00
CA THR A 347 -23.78 -12.85 -19.61
C THR A 347 -24.95 -12.54 -20.54
N ASP A 348 -25.82 -11.62 -20.11
CA ASP A 348 -26.62 -10.83 -21.04
C ASP A 348 -25.71 -9.87 -21.83
N PHE A 349 -26.28 -9.00 -22.68
CA PHE A 349 -25.52 -7.92 -23.31
C PHE A 349 -25.01 -6.94 -22.24
N ILE A 350 -23.71 -6.89 -22.09
CA ILE A 350 -23.00 -6.01 -21.13
C ILE A 350 -22.12 -5.00 -21.85
N SER A 351 -21.99 -3.82 -21.26
CA SER A 351 -20.95 -2.84 -21.60
C SER A 351 -19.81 -2.90 -20.56
N GLU A 352 -18.73 -2.17 -20.79
CA GLU A 352 -17.64 -2.04 -19.81
C GLU A 352 -18.15 -1.57 -18.43
N ALA A 353 -19.15 -0.65 -18.43
CA ALA A 353 -19.65 -0.03 -17.20
C ALA A 353 -20.47 -1.00 -16.32
N ASP A 354 -21.21 -1.93 -16.93
CA ASP A 354 -22.13 -2.85 -16.25
C ASP A 354 -21.66 -4.31 -16.24
N ALA A 355 -20.44 -4.57 -16.76
CA ALA A 355 -19.84 -5.89 -16.71
C ALA A 355 -19.59 -6.37 -15.26
N PRO A 356 -19.70 -7.67 -14.98
CA PRO A 356 -19.26 -8.27 -13.72
C PRO A 356 -17.82 -7.89 -13.36
N GLU A 357 -17.50 -7.81 -12.07
CA GLU A 357 -16.18 -7.40 -11.58
C GLU A 357 -15.03 -8.22 -12.20
N LEU A 358 -15.21 -9.54 -12.30
CA LEU A 358 -14.24 -10.44 -12.93
C LEU A 358 -13.92 -10.03 -14.38
N LEU A 359 -14.93 -9.66 -15.15
CA LEU A 359 -14.78 -9.28 -16.55
C LEU A 359 -14.28 -7.84 -16.76
N ARG A 360 -14.29 -7.00 -15.71
CA ARG A 360 -13.75 -5.62 -15.75
C ARG A 360 -12.26 -5.52 -15.46
N THR A 361 -11.59 -6.63 -15.19
CA THR A 361 -10.12 -6.60 -15.01
C THR A 361 -9.45 -6.16 -16.31
N PRO A 362 -8.39 -5.34 -16.26
CA PRO A 362 -7.73 -4.82 -17.47
C PRO A 362 -7.33 -5.90 -18.46
N ALA A 363 -6.78 -7.02 -17.98
CA ALA A 363 -6.35 -8.11 -18.84
C ALA A 363 -7.53 -8.80 -19.59
N VAL A 364 -8.69 -8.91 -18.94
CA VAL A 364 -9.90 -9.46 -19.57
C VAL A 364 -10.47 -8.47 -20.58
N MET A 365 -10.51 -7.17 -20.25
CA MET A 365 -10.96 -6.15 -21.18
C MET A 365 -10.08 -6.04 -22.42
N ASP A 366 -8.76 -6.17 -22.26
CA ASP A 366 -7.83 -6.22 -23.38
C ASP A 366 -8.10 -7.45 -24.27
N ALA A 367 -8.34 -8.62 -23.68
CA ALA A 367 -8.66 -9.85 -24.41
C ALA A 367 -10.01 -9.72 -25.15
N LEU A 368 -11.05 -9.21 -24.50
CA LEU A 368 -12.38 -8.98 -25.11
C LEU A 368 -12.32 -7.95 -26.25
N SER A 369 -11.33 -7.05 -26.25
CA SER A 369 -11.11 -6.06 -27.30
C SER A 369 -10.24 -6.55 -28.44
N SER A 370 -9.58 -7.71 -28.28
CA SER A 370 -8.71 -8.28 -29.30
C SER A 370 -9.52 -8.77 -30.52
N SER A 371 -8.95 -8.68 -31.72
CA SER A 371 -9.63 -9.14 -32.95
C SER A 371 -9.94 -10.63 -32.91
N ILE A 372 -9.07 -11.44 -32.31
CA ILE A 372 -9.25 -12.90 -32.20
C ILE A 372 -10.52 -13.23 -31.41
N VAL A 373 -10.69 -12.62 -30.24
CA VAL A 373 -11.84 -12.91 -29.35
C VAL A 373 -13.10 -12.20 -29.85
N ARG A 374 -12.95 -10.96 -30.33
CA ARG A 374 -14.07 -10.09 -30.66
C ARG A 374 -14.60 -10.31 -32.08
N ASP A 375 -13.71 -10.31 -33.10
CA ASP A 375 -14.10 -10.30 -34.49
C ASP A 375 -14.17 -11.75 -35.07
N ASP A 376 -13.21 -12.58 -34.66
CA ASP A 376 -13.15 -13.99 -35.12
C ASP A 376 -14.02 -14.90 -34.22
N GLY A 377 -14.40 -14.44 -33.02
CA GLY A 377 -15.26 -15.17 -32.06
C GLY A 377 -14.55 -16.42 -31.52
N GLU A 378 -13.24 -16.39 -31.40
CA GLU A 378 -12.45 -17.47 -30.81
C GLU A 378 -12.33 -17.30 -29.28
N ASN A 379 -11.93 -18.36 -28.59
CA ASN A 379 -11.61 -18.30 -27.17
C ASN A 379 -10.34 -17.47 -26.94
N SER A 380 -10.27 -16.76 -25.84
CA SER A 380 -9.02 -16.14 -25.40
C SER A 380 -7.99 -17.18 -24.93
N ASP A 381 -6.74 -16.79 -24.83
CA ASP A 381 -5.78 -17.47 -23.97
C ASP A 381 -6.26 -17.44 -22.51
N VAL A 382 -5.64 -18.27 -21.64
CA VAL A 382 -5.89 -18.23 -20.21
C VAL A 382 -5.40 -16.89 -19.65
N ILE A 383 -6.28 -16.16 -19.02
CA ILE A 383 -6.04 -14.83 -18.46
C ILE A 383 -5.94 -14.93 -16.95
N GLU A 384 -4.83 -14.49 -16.37
CA GLU A 384 -4.65 -14.38 -14.92
C GLU A 384 -5.38 -13.14 -14.40
N VAL A 385 -6.29 -13.36 -13.47
CA VAL A 385 -7.09 -12.30 -12.81
C VAL A 385 -6.76 -12.14 -11.33
N GLY A 386 -5.94 -13.04 -10.80
CA GLY A 386 -5.43 -13.03 -9.43
C GLY A 386 -4.53 -14.22 -9.15
N PRO A 387 -3.92 -14.30 -7.95
CA PRO A 387 -3.15 -15.46 -7.52
C PRO A 387 -4.02 -16.73 -7.58
N GLU A 388 -3.57 -17.77 -8.27
CA GLU A 388 -4.33 -19.02 -8.47
C GLU A 388 -5.78 -18.76 -8.91
N HIS A 389 -5.97 -17.79 -9.80
CA HIS A 389 -7.27 -17.42 -10.34
C HIS A 389 -7.14 -17.01 -11.80
N VAL A 390 -7.75 -17.78 -12.69
CA VAL A 390 -7.69 -17.57 -14.14
C VAL A 390 -9.07 -17.67 -14.77
N VAL A 391 -9.21 -17.04 -15.93
CA VAL A 391 -10.42 -17.09 -16.75
C VAL A 391 -10.05 -17.25 -18.22
N VAL A 392 -10.90 -17.96 -18.96
CA VAL A 392 -10.92 -17.94 -20.43
C VAL A 392 -12.24 -17.35 -20.86
N VAL A 393 -12.21 -16.39 -21.78
CA VAL A 393 -13.38 -15.67 -22.25
C VAL A 393 -13.56 -15.79 -23.75
N ARG A 394 -14.80 -15.61 -24.23
CA ARG A 394 -15.12 -15.45 -25.63
C ARG A 394 -16.29 -14.48 -25.80
N VAL A 395 -16.37 -13.82 -26.93
CA VAL A 395 -17.54 -13.01 -27.32
C VAL A 395 -18.47 -13.87 -28.19
N ASP A 396 -19.69 -14.10 -27.69
CA ASP A 396 -20.69 -14.90 -28.44
C ASP A 396 -21.54 -14.03 -29.36
N ASP A 397 -21.80 -12.79 -28.97
CA ASP A 397 -22.56 -11.82 -29.75
C ASP A 397 -22.10 -10.39 -29.42
N SER A 398 -22.26 -9.47 -30.35
CA SER A 398 -21.93 -8.07 -30.16
C SER A 398 -22.93 -7.15 -30.82
N ARG A 399 -23.18 -6.00 -30.21
CA ARG A 399 -23.96 -4.95 -30.83
C ARG A 399 -23.24 -3.59 -30.70
N PRO A 400 -23.12 -2.87 -31.82
CA PRO A 400 -22.32 -1.65 -31.86
C PRO A 400 -22.96 -0.54 -31.02
N GLU A 401 -22.14 0.46 -30.72
CA GLU A 401 -22.62 1.72 -30.19
C GLU A 401 -23.68 2.32 -31.13
N VAL A 402 -24.77 2.80 -30.55
CA VAL A 402 -25.85 3.41 -31.31
C VAL A 402 -26.53 4.51 -30.51
N VAL A 403 -26.84 5.61 -31.18
CA VAL A 403 -27.76 6.61 -30.63
C VAL A 403 -29.17 6.04 -30.67
N LEU A 404 -29.78 5.82 -29.50
CA LEU A 404 -31.14 5.24 -29.42
C LEU A 404 -32.16 6.15 -30.09
N PRO A 405 -33.10 5.61 -30.89
CA PRO A 405 -34.12 6.41 -31.53
C PRO A 405 -34.92 7.24 -30.51
N PHE A 406 -35.32 8.46 -30.90
CA PHE A 406 -36.09 9.35 -30.03
C PHE A 406 -37.30 8.69 -29.39
N ASP A 407 -38.03 7.87 -30.15
CA ASP A 407 -39.25 7.21 -29.67
C ASP A 407 -38.98 6.24 -28.50
N GLU A 408 -37.78 5.63 -28.44
CA GLU A 408 -37.39 4.75 -27.36
C GLU A 408 -37.00 5.51 -26.09
N VAL A 409 -36.46 6.72 -26.25
CA VAL A 409 -35.89 7.51 -25.13
C VAL A 409 -36.73 8.75 -24.81
N SER A 410 -37.86 8.98 -25.50
CA SER A 410 -38.65 10.20 -25.39
C SER A 410 -39.10 10.53 -23.96
N ALA A 411 -39.46 9.52 -23.18
CA ALA A 411 -39.82 9.68 -21.77
C ALA A 411 -38.59 10.17 -20.93
N GLN A 412 -37.44 9.60 -21.16
CA GLN A 412 -36.18 9.99 -20.50
C GLN A 412 -35.76 11.41 -20.91
N VAL A 413 -35.86 11.72 -22.21
CA VAL A 413 -35.57 13.07 -22.74
C VAL A 413 -36.49 14.11 -22.09
N LYS A 414 -37.81 13.85 -22.03
CA LYS A 414 -38.77 14.75 -21.38
C LYS A 414 -38.49 14.94 -19.91
N GLN A 415 -38.16 13.86 -19.19
CA GLN A 415 -37.81 13.93 -17.77
C GLN A 415 -36.54 14.77 -17.54
N GLN A 416 -35.50 14.54 -18.34
CA GLN A 416 -34.24 15.28 -18.25
C GLN A 416 -34.46 16.78 -18.56
N LEU A 417 -35.21 17.08 -19.60
CA LEU A 417 -35.52 18.45 -19.97
C LEU A 417 -36.46 19.13 -18.94
N ALA A 418 -37.41 18.40 -18.36
CA ALA A 418 -38.25 18.90 -17.28
C ALA A 418 -37.43 19.24 -16.04
N MET A 419 -36.46 18.39 -15.69
CA MET A 419 -35.51 18.67 -14.60
C MET A 419 -34.73 19.94 -14.88
N GLN A 420 -34.12 20.06 -16.07
CA GLN A 420 -33.35 21.26 -16.46
C GLN A 420 -34.21 22.55 -16.43
N LYS A 421 -35.45 22.48 -16.94
CA LYS A 421 -36.38 23.60 -16.87
C LYS A 421 -36.80 23.92 -15.43
N GLY A 422 -37.03 22.90 -14.63
CA GLY A 422 -37.34 23.03 -13.20
C GLY A 422 -36.23 23.71 -12.44
N GLU A 423 -34.98 23.32 -12.68
CA GLU A 423 -33.80 23.97 -12.11
C GLU A 423 -33.71 25.45 -12.49
N ALA A 424 -33.87 25.74 -13.78
CA ALA A 424 -33.86 27.12 -14.27
C ALA A 424 -34.97 27.96 -13.68
N ALA A 425 -36.16 27.40 -13.56
CA ALA A 425 -37.33 28.07 -12.97
C ALA A 425 -37.16 28.30 -11.45
N ALA A 426 -36.65 27.32 -10.73
CA ALA A 426 -36.37 27.46 -9.31
C ALA A 426 -35.29 28.52 -9.05
N GLN A 427 -34.21 28.54 -9.87
CA GLN A 427 -33.20 29.57 -9.80
C GLN A 427 -33.75 30.97 -10.10
N ALA A 428 -34.52 31.11 -11.18
CA ALA A 428 -35.15 32.39 -11.53
C ALA A 428 -36.10 32.88 -10.44
N LYS A 429 -36.83 31.95 -9.79
CA LYS A 429 -37.72 32.29 -8.67
C LYS A 429 -36.91 32.73 -7.43
N ALA A 430 -35.78 32.08 -7.13
CA ALA A 430 -34.88 32.51 -6.08
C ALA A 430 -34.34 33.93 -6.32
N ASP A 431 -33.90 34.20 -7.55
CA ASP A 431 -33.40 35.50 -7.95
C ASP A 431 -34.48 36.60 -7.85
N GLU A 432 -35.73 36.31 -8.23
CA GLU A 432 -36.88 37.20 -8.08
C GLU A 432 -37.14 37.51 -6.59
N ILE A 433 -37.19 36.47 -5.75
CA ILE A 433 -37.41 36.63 -4.29
C ILE A 433 -36.29 37.48 -3.70
N ILE A 434 -35.04 37.19 -4.00
CA ILE A 434 -33.88 37.96 -3.51
C ILE A 434 -33.95 39.41 -3.95
N ALA A 435 -34.34 39.66 -5.21
CA ALA A 435 -34.46 41.04 -5.72
C ALA A 435 -35.53 41.84 -4.97
N GLU A 436 -36.66 41.25 -4.63
CA GLU A 436 -37.72 41.91 -3.84
C GLU A 436 -37.31 42.08 -2.37
N LEU A 437 -36.71 41.08 -1.77
CA LEU A 437 -36.18 41.18 -0.40
C LEU A 437 -35.11 42.26 -0.24
N ARG A 438 -34.26 42.48 -1.24
CA ARG A 438 -33.26 43.57 -1.26
C ARG A 438 -33.92 44.97 -1.33
N LYS A 439 -35.13 45.09 -1.86
CA LYS A 439 -35.95 46.33 -1.82
C LYS A 439 -36.73 46.52 -0.52
N GLY A 440 -36.63 45.53 0.40
CA GLY A 440 -37.39 45.50 1.65
C GLY A 440 -38.82 44.94 1.50
N ASN A 441 -39.20 44.42 0.34
CA ASN A 441 -40.50 43.83 0.10
C ASN A 441 -40.55 42.37 0.56
N THR A 442 -41.09 42.13 1.72
CA THR A 442 -41.29 40.79 2.30
C THR A 442 -42.63 40.14 1.94
N ASP A 443 -43.54 40.89 1.34
CA ASP A 443 -44.88 40.40 0.98
C ASP A 443 -44.83 39.27 -0.05
N ILE A 444 -43.74 39.23 -0.85
CA ILE A 444 -43.51 38.16 -1.81
C ILE A 444 -43.47 36.78 -1.14
N LEU A 445 -42.92 36.69 0.07
CA LEU A 445 -42.86 35.40 0.80
C LEU A 445 -44.27 34.92 1.16
N THR A 446 -45.12 35.82 1.65
CA THR A 446 -46.48 35.50 2.03
C THR A 446 -47.31 35.14 0.80
N ALA A 447 -47.13 35.87 -0.31
CA ALA A 447 -47.85 35.61 -1.56
C ALA A 447 -47.50 34.21 -2.15
N GLU A 448 -46.28 33.75 -1.97
CA GLU A 448 -45.82 32.43 -2.43
C GLU A 448 -45.98 31.32 -1.37
N GLY A 449 -46.49 31.64 -0.18
CA GLY A 449 -46.60 30.68 0.93
C GLY A 449 -45.26 30.19 1.47
N LEU A 450 -44.20 31.00 1.30
CA LEU A 450 -42.86 30.68 1.69
C LEU A 450 -42.46 31.34 3.04
N SER A 451 -41.54 30.76 3.74
CA SER A 451 -40.96 31.32 4.96
C SER A 451 -39.54 30.90 5.16
N PHE A 452 -38.75 31.81 5.73
CA PHE A 452 -37.42 31.43 6.20
C PHE A 452 -37.50 30.53 7.43
N SER A 453 -36.49 29.69 7.60
CA SER A 453 -36.25 28.94 8.84
C SER A 453 -36.05 29.87 10.04
N ALA A 454 -36.06 29.30 11.24
CA ALA A 454 -35.52 30.00 12.42
C ALA A 454 -34.05 30.35 12.21
N PRO A 455 -33.55 31.44 12.84
CA PRO A 455 -32.13 31.76 12.81
C PRO A 455 -31.27 30.60 13.35
N GLU A 456 -30.21 30.28 12.64
CA GLU A 456 -29.25 29.25 12.99
C GLU A 456 -27.83 29.82 12.91
N THR A 457 -26.99 29.44 13.88
CA THR A 457 -25.58 29.81 13.85
C THR A 457 -24.77 28.65 13.30
N ILE A 458 -24.10 28.90 12.19
CA ILE A 458 -23.28 27.91 11.52
C ILE A 458 -21.78 28.26 11.62
N ALA A 459 -20.96 27.23 11.70
CA ALA A 459 -19.51 27.32 11.60
C ALA A 459 -19.08 27.05 10.14
N ARG A 460 -17.84 27.43 9.80
CA ARG A 460 -17.26 27.18 8.49
C ARG A 460 -17.14 25.68 8.17
N ILE A 461 -16.94 24.85 9.18
CA ILE A 461 -16.79 23.40 9.10
C ILE A 461 -17.83 22.76 10.03
N GLY A 462 -18.44 21.64 9.60
CA GLY A 462 -19.41 20.89 10.41
C GLY A 462 -20.88 21.18 10.11
N SER A 463 -21.15 22.04 9.12
CA SER A 463 -22.50 22.33 8.60
C SER A 463 -22.66 21.71 7.21
N ASP A 464 -23.87 21.83 6.61
CA ASP A 464 -24.03 21.51 5.19
C ASP A 464 -23.00 22.30 4.37
N ARG A 465 -22.18 21.57 3.62
CA ARG A 465 -21.01 22.12 2.93
C ARG A 465 -21.39 23.22 1.92
N MET A 466 -22.46 23.03 1.19
CA MET A 466 -22.89 23.95 0.14
C MET A 466 -23.44 25.25 0.78
N ILE A 467 -24.27 25.11 1.81
CA ILE A 467 -24.81 26.23 2.58
C ILE A 467 -23.69 27.01 3.27
N ALA A 468 -22.77 26.29 3.91
CA ALA A 468 -21.64 26.93 4.57
C ALA A 468 -20.73 27.67 3.57
N GLN A 469 -20.40 27.05 2.45
CA GLN A 469 -19.56 27.66 1.42
C GLN A 469 -20.17 28.99 0.91
N GLU A 470 -21.47 28.97 0.58
CA GLU A 470 -22.16 30.20 0.15
C GLU A 470 -22.23 31.21 1.30
N ALA A 471 -22.72 30.81 2.48
CA ALA A 471 -22.84 31.73 3.60
C ALA A 471 -21.53 32.42 3.96
N PHE A 472 -20.38 31.71 3.87
CA PHE A 472 -19.05 32.27 4.17
C PHE A 472 -18.39 33.00 3.00
N SER A 473 -18.94 32.92 1.76
CA SER A 473 -18.56 33.76 0.63
C SER A 473 -19.21 35.15 0.67
N MET A 474 -20.37 35.24 1.32
CA MET A 474 -21.15 36.47 1.38
C MET A 474 -20.44 37.56 2.19
N ALA A 475 -20.59 38.82 1.78
CA ALA A 475 -20.04 39.95 2.50
C ALA A 475 -20.71 40.10 3.90
N LYS A 476 -19.94 40.64 4.86
CA LYS A 476 -20.49 40.98 6.19
C LYS A 476 -21.62 42.02 6.01
N PRO A 477 -22.82 41.78 6.56
CA PRO A 477 -23.90 42.75 6.49
C PRO A 477 -23.54 44.03 7.23
N ASP A 478 -23.99 45.16 6.65
CA ASP A 478 -24.01 46.43 7.42
C ASP A 478 -25.01 46.32 8.57
N ALA A 479 -24.86 47.19 9.56
CA ALA A 479 -25.81 47.22 10.69
C ALA A 479 -27.28 47.29 10.17
N ASP A 480 -28.12 46.39 10.67
CA ASP A 480 -29.55 46.27 10.37
C ASP A 480 -29.91 45.90 8.92
N LYS A 481 -28.92 45.44 8.12
CA LYS A 481 -29.19 44.92 6.79
C LYS A 481 -28.99 43.40 6.74
N VAL A 482 -29.76 42.72 5.89
CA VAL A 482 -29.59 41.30 5.59
C VAL A 482 -28.94 41.15 4.22
N VAL A 483 -27.96 40.29 4.10
CA VAL A 483 -27.37 39.92 2.81
C VAL A 483 -27.94 38.58 2.36
N TYR A 484 -28.33 38.50 1.09
CA TYR A 484 -28.95 37.30 0.53
C TYR A 484 -28.01 36.64 -0.50
N GLY A 485 -27.88 35.34 -0.41
CA GLY A 485 -27.17 34.47 -1.34
C GLY A 485 -28.07 33.30 -1.77
N VAL A 486 -27.60 32.55 -2.75
CA VAL A 486 -28.30 31.39 -3.27
C VAL A 486 -27.31 30.25 -3.47
N THR A 487 -27.72 29.05 -3.08
CA THR A 487 -26.96 27.81 -3.27
C THR A 487 -27.91 26.65 -3.53
N ARG A 488 -27.40 25.44 -3.52
CA ARG A 488 -28.19 24.21 -3.57
C ARG A 488 -27.91 23.35 -2.34
N ASP A 489 -28.88 22.58 -1.90
CA ASP A 489 -28.68 21.54 -0.92
C ASP A 489 -28.21 20.22 -1.57
N ALA A 490 -27.91 19.20 -0.77
CA ALA A 490 -27.48 17.88 -1.26
C ALA A 490 -28.56 17.14 -2.09
N ALA A 491 -29.84 17.52 -1.95
CA ALA A 491 -30.95 16.99 -2.74
C ALA A 491 -31.17 17.74 -4.05
N GLY A 492 -30.43 18.85 -4.29
CA GLY A 492 -30.54 19.69 -5.47
C GLY A 492 -31.55 20.82 -5.36
N ASN A 493 -32.26 20.98 -4.22
CA ASN A 493 -33.17 22.09 -4.01
C ASN A 493 -32.44 23.43 -4.02
N VAL A 494 -33.06 24.47 -4.53
CA VAL A 494 -32.50 25.82 -4.53
C VAL A 494 -32.72 26.45 -3.15
N MET A 495 -31.63 26.82 -2.48
CA MET A 495 -31.65 27.38 -1.13
C MET A 495 -31.33 28.87 -1.18
N ILE A 496 -32.22 29.69 -0.67
CA ILE A 496 -31.95 31.11 -0.43
C ILE A 496 -31.43 31.24 1.01
N ILE A 497 -30.25 31.84 1.15
CA ILE A 497 -29.63 32.11 2.44
C ILE A 497 -29.79 33.59 2.77
N ALA A 498 -30.32 33.89 3.94
CA ALA A 498 -30.32 35.21 4.53
C ALA A 498 -29.23 35.25 5.61
N LEU A 499 -28.18 35.98 5.36
CA LEU A 499 -27.11 36.22 6.33
C LEU A 499 -27.50 37.42 7.19
N ASP A 500 -27.89 37.16 8.45
CA ASP A 500 -28.31 38.15 9.40
C ASP A 500 -27.12 38.79 10.12
N LYS A 501 -26.10 37.99 10.47
CA LYS A 501 -24.97 38.45 11.26
C LYS A 501 -23.73 37.62 11.04
N VAL A 502 -22.59 38.29 11.10
CA VAL A 502 -21.27 37.67 11.22
C VAL A 502 -20.81 37.81 12.67
N ILE A 503 -20.51 36.66 13.27
CA ILE A 503 -20.06 36.59 14.67
C ILE A 503 -18.55 36.34 14.64
N ASP A 504 -17.79 37.40 14.90
CA ASP A 504 -16.35 37.30 14.93
C ASP A 504 -15.90 36.59 16.21
N ALA A 505 -14.94 35.69 16.08
CA ALA A 505 -14.38 34.98 17.23
C ALA A 505 -13.57 35.93 18.12
N ASN A 506 -13.75 35.81 19.42
CA ASN A 506 -12.97 36.57 20.39
C ASN A 506 -11.65 35.87 20.69
N VAL A 507 -10.71 35.98 19.75
CA VAL A 507 -9.35 35.41 19.88
C VAL A 507 -8.39 36.54 20.24
N THR A 508 -7.79 36.48 21.42
CA THR A 508 -6.85 37.49 21.91
C THR A 508 -5.41 37.06 21.83
N ASP A 509 -5.15 35.76 21.95
CA ASP A 509 -3.79 35.20 21.88
C ASP A 509 -3.84 33.75 21.40
N VAL A 510 -2.94 33.39 20.48
CA VAL A 510 -2.77 32.02 19.98
C VAL A 510 -1.35 31.57 20.30
N ALA A 511 -1.23 30.42 20.95
CA ALA A 511 0.06 29.91 21.37
C ALA A 511 0.99 29.70 20.16
N PRO A 512 2.25 30.18 20.22
CA PRO A 512 3.21 30.05 19.11
C PRO A 512 3.55 28.59 18.75
N ASN A 513 3.26 27.65 19.62
CA ASN A 513 3.44 26.21 19.44
C ASN A 513 2.12 25.45 19.20
N SER A 514 1.05 26.16 18.83
CA SER A 514 -0.22 25.54 18.46
C SER A 514 -0.07 24.70 17.19
N GLN A 515 -0.98 23.75 16.98
CA GLN A 515 -1.01 22.94 15.78
C GLN A 515 -1.08 23.81 14.50
N LEU A 516 -1.87 24.88 14.52
CA LEU A 516 -1.98 25.83 13.43
C LEU A 516 -0.63 26.53 13.17
N ALA A 517 0.09 26.92 14.23
CA ALA A 517 1.41 27.55 14.10
C ALA A 517 2.41 26.60 13.41
N MET A 518 2.41 25.33 13.81
CA MET A 518 3.27 24.31 13.21
C MET A 518 2.90 24.05 11.74
N GLN A 519 1.62 23.99 11.42
CA GLN A 519 1.15 23.81 10.04
C GLN A 519 1.55 24.99 9.15
N LEU A 520 1.40 26.21 9.63
CA LEU A 520 1.81 27.41 8.88
C LEU A 520 3.32 27.47 8.69
N ALA A 521 4.10 27.22 9.73
CA ALA A 521 5.55 27.17 9.64
C ALA A 521 6.00 26.11 8.61
N GLN A 522 5.38 24.94 8.64
CA GLN A 522 5.68 23.88 7.66
C GLN A 522 5.28 24.27 6.22
N MET A 523 4.15 24.97 6.04
CA MET A 523 3.74 25.48 4.74
C MET A 523 4.72 26.54 4.22
N TYR A 524 5.15 27.47 5.05
CA TYR A 524 6.15 28.49 4.68
C TYR A 524 7.48 27.83 4.35
N ALA A 525 7.93 26.89 5.18
CA ALA A 525 9.13 26.12 4.94
C ALA A 525 9.12 25.42 3.55
N GLN A 526 8.00 24.83 3.17
CA GLN A 526 7.84 24.23 1.84
C GLN A 526 7.90 25.30 0.74
N GLN A 527 7.23 26.44 0.91
CA GLN A 527 7.24 27.52 -0.07
C GLN A 527 8.65 28.11 -0.24
N ASP A 528 9.37 28.31 0.86
CA ASP A 528 10.72 28.87 0.83
C ASP A 528 11.74 27.91 0.20
N VAL A 529 11.60 26.60 0.44
CA VAL A 529 12.39 25.59 -0.29
C VAL A 529 12.10 25.64 -1.79
N MET A 530 10.83 25.70 -2.19
CA MET A 530 10.45 25.77 -3.61
C MET A 530 10.93 27.08 -4.26
N ALA A 531 10.78 28.21 -3.57
CA ALA A 531 11.28 29.50 -4.03
C ALA A 531 12.80 29.50 -4.17
N THR A 532 13.51 28.93 -3.21
CA THR A 532 14.97 28.77 -3.25
C THR A 532 15.41 27.93 -4.45
N LEU A 533 14.75 26.79 -4.68
CA LEU A 533 15.03 25.94 -5.85
C LEU A 533 14.76 26.68 -7.16
N GLN A 534 13.67 27.45 -7.24
CA GLN A 534 13.36 28.24 -8.41
C GLN A 534 14.47 29.28 -8.68
N VAL A 535 14.90 30.02 -7.67
CA VAL A 535 16.01 30.98 -7.79
C VAL A 535 17.30 30.31 -8.22
N LEU A 536 17.62 29.14 -7.65
CA LEU A 536 18.82 28.38 -8.03
C LEU A 536 18.75 27.94 -9.49
N ARG A 537 17.59 27.49 -9.97
CA ARG A 537 17.39 27.13 -11.38
C ARG A 537 17.49 28.34 -12.33
N ASP A 538 16.88 29.46 -11.95
CA ASP A 538 16.88 30.68 -12.79
C ASP A 538 18.27 31.32 -12.90
N THR A 539 19.15 31.06 -11.92
CA THR A 539 20.52 31.59 -11.91
C THR A 539 21.56 30.62 -12.44
N ALA A 540 21.22 29.35 -12.60
CA ALA A 540 22.10 28.30 -13.11
C ALA A 540 21.95 28.12 -14.62
N GLU A 541 23.03 27.73 -15.28
CA GLU A 541 23.00 27.28 -16.68
C GLU A 541 22.73 25.74 -16.67
N VAL A 542 21.47 25.36 -16.92
CA VAL A 542 21.04 23.96 -16.96
C VAL A 542 20.92 23.51 -18.41
N SER A 543 21.69 22.51 -18.79
CA SER A 543 21.56 21.84 -20.09
C SER A 543 21.19 20.35 -19.89
N TYR A 544 20.21 19.89 -20.65
CA TYR A 544 19.83 18.49 -20.67
C TYR A 544 20.53 17.77 -21.85
N PRO A 545 20.86 16.48 -21.74
CA PRO A 545 21.30 15.69 -22.88
C PRO A 545 20.27 15.79 -24.02
N ALA A 546 20.75 15.89 -25.25
CA ALA A 546 19.86 15.80 -26.40
C ALA A 546 19.11 14.46 -26.36
N GLU A 547 17.79 14.50 -26.57
CA GLU A 547 17.00 13.27 -26.70
C GLU A 547 17.55 12.49 -27.91
N GLU A 548 18.13 11.31 -27.67
CA GLU A 548 18.41 10.39 -28.76
C GLU A 548 17.05 9.89 -29.27
N ASP A 549 16.73 10.24 -30.51
CA ASP A 549 15.61 9.66 -31.25
C ASP A 549 15.80 8.14 -31.34
N GLU A 550 15.17 7.38 -30.45
CA GLU A 550 15.02 5.90 -30.55
C GLU A 550 14.07 5.50 -31.72
N ALA A 551 14.01 6.31 -32.76
CA ALA A 551 13.25 6.04 -33.98
C ALA A 551 14.15 5.50 -35.12
N ALA A 552 15.12 4.64 -34.78
CA ALA A 552 15.88 3.91 -35.81
C ALA A 552 16.47 2.62 -35.23
N ASN A 553 15.61 1.60 -35.01
CA ASN A 553 15.99 0.19 -35.23
C ASN A 553 14.72 -0.68 -35.24
#